data_193bcf339b76be54e277b2a0955928f1
#
_entry.id   193bcf339b76be54e277b2a0955928f1
#
_cell.length_a   1.000
_cell.length_b   1.000
_cell.length_c   1.000
_cell.angle_alpha   90.00
_cell.angle_beta   90.00
_cell.angle_gamma   90.00
#
_symmetry.space_group_name_H-M   'P 1'
#
loop_
_entity.id
_entity.type
_entity.pdbx_description
1 polymer ?
#
loop_
_entity_poly.entity_id
_entity_poly.type
_entity_poly.pdbx_seq_one_letter_code
_entity_poly.pdbx_strand_id
1 'polypeptide(L)'
;HDFAEGGVLFAEASGKRFEMGGSSDFGAIKADLGGLVVGGEYSANDWTFGALANLGTGTVRGQDDNSGIRNEVDYYGVQAYAGKRFGMMNVIGQVGYVTTSNDVSHTTVANEKADIDTDVLSVGVRGEMRFDLTQNTRLVPYIGFNYLRVNTDGYNTDQGLRVKEQDQDVFTVPIGVKFAGDMQTASGWVMTPSMDIGYVHAFGDRDTEARTQVGAMTAHTTMDVWAESVVRTSFGLKAQKDNWGVGVQAGTALGSDDTKELFGQVRVDYRF
;
A
#
# COMPACT_ATOMS: atom_id res chain seq x y z
N HIS A 1 -1.70 -0.38 -16.51
CA HIS A 1 -2.19 0.95 -16.89
C HIS A 1 -2.73 0.90 -18.31
N ASP A 2 -3.92 1.45 -18.50
CA ASP A 2 -4.54 1.57 -19.81
C ASP A 2 -4.22 2.99 -20.31
N PHE A 3 -3.33 3.10 -21.30
CA PHE A 3 -2.95 4.38 -21.93
C PHE A 3 -3.94 4.79 -23.03
N ALA A 4 -5.23 4.54 -22.81
CA ALA A 4 -6.25 5.04 -23.74
C ALA A 4 -6.26 6.58 -23.71
N GLU A 5 -6.29 7.21 -24.89
CA GLU A 5 -6.34 8.68 -24.99
C GLU A 5 -7.60 9.23 -24.32
N GLY A 6 -7.45 10.40 -23.68
CA GLY A 6 -8.53 11.10 -22.99
C GLY A 6 -8.32 11.19 -21.49
N GLY A 7 -9.34 11.72 -20.82
CA GLY A 7 -9.35 11.89 -19.37
C GLY A 7 -10.13 10.79 -18.67
N VAL A 8 -9.70 10.43 -17.47
CA VAL A 8 -10.38 9.49 -16.57
C VAL A 8 -10.46 10.10 -15.18
N LEU A 9 -11.65 10.14 -14.62
CA LEU A 9 -11.86 10.38 -13.19
C LEU A 9 -12.16 9.05 -12.51
N PHE A 10 -11.63 8.82 -11.32
CA PHE A 10 -11.86 7.59 -10.60
C PHE A 10 -12.03 7.79 -9.11
N ALA A 11 -12.78 6.88 -8.50
CA ALA A 11 -12.88 6.72 -7.06
C ALA A 11 -12.75 5.24 -6.71
N GLU A 12 -12.08 4.95 -5.59
CA GLU A 12 -11.81 3.60 -5.13
C GLU A 12 -12.03 3.52 -3.63
N ALA A 13 -12.66 2.44 -3.18
CA ALA A 13 -12.76 2.08 -1.78
C ALA A 13 -12.00 0.76 -1.55
N SER A 14 -11.21 0.69 -0.50
CA SER A 14 -10.40 -0.48 -0.20
C SER A 14 -10.48 -0.87 1.27
N GLY A 15 -10.28 -2.15 1.53
CA GLY A 15 -10.12 -2.70 2.86
C GLY A 15 -8.98 -3.72 2.89
N LYS A 16 -8.26 -3.75 4.01
CA LYS A 16 -7.12 -4.63 4.21
C LYS A 16 -7.13 -5.16 5.64
N ARG A 17 -6.88 -6.46 5.77
CA ARG A 17 -6.51 -7.09 7.04
C ARG A 17 -5.09 -7.61 6.93
N PHE A 18 -4.29 -7.26 7.90
CA PHE A 18 -2.87 -7.60 7.97
C PHE A 18 -2.57 -8.26 9.32
N GLU A 19 -1.80 -9.34 9.31
CA GLU A 19 -1.30 -10.03 10.49
C GLU A 19 0.21 -10.25 10.31
N MET A 20 0.99 -9.98 11.34
CA MET A 20 2.42 -10.27 11.39
C MET A 20 2.72 -11.03 12.68
N GLY A 21 3.46 -12.13 12.56
CA GLY A 21 3.91 -12.93 13.71
C GLY A 21 4.93 -12.17 14.55
N GLY A 22 4.96 -12.43 15.84
CA GLY A 22 5.92 -11.84 16.75
C GLY A 22 7.31 -12.47 16.62
N SER A 23 8.35 -11.65 16.84
CA SER A 23 9.72 -12.12 17.11
C SER A 23 9.87 -12.48 18.59
N SER A 24 11.03 -13.02 19.00
CA SER A 24 11.33 -13.33 20.40
C SER A 24 11.18 -12.14 21.37
N ASP A 25 11.23 -10.91 20.84
CA ASP A 25 11.21 -9.66 21.60
C ASP A 25 9.93 -8.85 21.40
N PHE A 26 9.05 -9.25 20.46
CA PHE A 26 7.82 -8.55 20.12
C PHE A 26 6.68 -9.52 19.80
N GLY A 27 5.51 -9.30 20.41
CA GLY A 27 4.30 -10.08 20.16
C GLY A 27 3.73 -9.84 18.76
N ALA A 28 2.86 -10.74 18.30
CA ALA A 28 2.15 -10.62 17.04
C ALA A 28 1.26 -9.38 16.99
N ILE A 29 1.08 -8.82 15.80
CA ILE A 29 0.17 -7.69 15.53
C ILE A 29 -0.88 -8.06 14.51
N LYS A 30 -2.04 -7.43 14.63
CA LYS A 30 -3.14 -7.49 13.68
C LYS A 30 -3.65 -6.10 13.36
N ALA A 31 -3.81 -5.80 12.10
CA ALA A 31 -4.32 -4.52 11.63
C ALA A 31 -5.52 -4.70 10.70
N ASP A 32 -6.52 -3.85 10.86
CA ASP A 32 -7.64 -3.69 9.94
C ASP A 32 -7.62 -2.24 9.45
N LEU A 33 -7.52 -2.05 8.14
CA LEU A 33 -7.43 -0.75 7.48
C LEU A 33 -8.52 -0.62 6.43
N GLY A 34 -9.10 0.56 6.30
CA GLY A 34 -10.03 0.91 5.23
C GLY A 34 -9.73 2.30 4.68
N GLY A 35 -9.91 2.50 3.39
CA GLY A 35 -9.57 3.76 2.77
C GLY A 35 -10.36 4.08 1.50
N LEU A 36 -10.29 5.36 1.13
CA LEU A 36 -10.85 5.91 -0.08
C LEU A 36 -9.75 6.61 -0.88
N VAL A 37 -9.81 6.45 -2.19
CA VAL A 37 -8.94 7.13 -3.15
C VAL A 37 -9.83 7.83 -4.16
N VAL A 38 -9.50 9.08 -4.49
CA VAL A 38 -10.10 9.81 -5.59
C VAL A 38 -8.99 10.41 -6.44
N GLY A 39 -9.15 10.38 -7.74
CA GLY A 39 -8.12 10.90 -8.62
C GLY A 39 -8.58 11.08 -10.06
N GLY A 40 -7.66 11.56 -10.84
CA GLY A 40 -7.84 11.71 -12.27
C GLY A 40 -6.53 11.53 -13.02
N GLU A 41 -6.66 11.13 -14.26
CA GLU A 41 -5.53 11.00 -15.17
C GLU A 41 -5.93 11.49 -16.58
N TYR A 42 -4.94 11.90 -17.33
CA TYR A 42 -5.09 12.29 -18.72
C TYR A 42 -3.98 11.67 -19.56
N SER A 43 -4.38 11.04 -20.65
CA SER A 43 -3.47 10.37 -21.59
C SER A 43 -3.54 11.00 -22.97
N ALA A 44 -2.38 11.32 -23.54
CA ALA A 44 -2.23 11.80 -24.89
C ALA A 44 -0.81 11.52 -25.42
N ASN A 45 -0.67 11.16 -26.69
CA ASN A 45 0.63 10.97 -27.37
C ASN A 45 1.56 10.00 -26.61
N ASP A 46 1.02 8.86 -26.17
CA ASP A 46 1.72 7.84 -25.38
C ASP A 46 2.16 8.27 -23.96
N TRP A 47 1.79 9.46 -23.53
CA TRP A 47 1.99 9.93 -22.16
C TRP A 47 0.70 9.83 -21.36
N THR A 48 0.85 9.50 -20.09
CA THR A 48 -0.22 9.59 -19.07
C THR A 48 0.29 10.38 -17.89
N PHE A 49 -0.50 11.33 -17.42
CA PHE A 49 -0.27 12.10 -16.21
C PHE A 49 -1.46 11.93 -15.29
N GLY A 50 -1.22 11.69 -14.04
CA GLY A 50 -2.29 11.53 -13.07
C GLY A 50 -1.93 12.05 -11.70
N ALA A 51 -2.98 12.33 -10.93
CA ALA A 51 -2.87 12.68 -9.53
C ALA A 51 -4.04 12.06 -8.75
N LEU A 52 -3.78 11.75 -7.51
CA LEU A 52 -4.80 11.22 -6.61
C LEU A 52 -4.61 11.73 -5.19
N ALA A 53 -5.70 11.71 -4.44
CA ALA A 53 -5.72 11.89 -3.00
C ALA A 53 -6.29 10.63 -2.35
N ASN A 54 -5.76 10.26 -1.20
CA ASN A 54 -6.22 9.12 -0.42
C ASN A 54 -6.45 9.52 1.03
N LEU A 55 -7.41 8.87 1.65
CA LEU A 55 -7.69 8.97 3.07
C LEU A 55 -8.15 7.62 3.60
N GLY A 56 -7.91 7.37 4.86
CA GLY A 56 -8.34 6.12 5.46
C GLY A 56 -8.17 6.10 6.95
N THR A 57 -8.68 5.03 7.53
CA THR A 57 -8.62 4.77 8.96
C THR A 57 -8.36 3.31 9.22
N GLY A 58 -7.87 3.00 10.39
CA GLY A 58 -7.63 1.62 10.78
C GLY A 58 -7.37 1.45 12.25
N THR A 59 -7.24 0.18 12.64
CA THR A 59 -6.91 -0.21 14.00
C THR A 59 -5.82 -1.25 13.96
N VAL A 60 -4.74 -1.04 14.69
CA VAL A 60 -3.67 -2.00 14.93
C VAL A 60 -3.78 -2.49 16.36
N ARG A 61 -3.75 -3.81 16.57
CA ARG A 61 -3.84 -4.44 17.88
C ARG A 61 -2.67 -5.38 18.08
N GLY A 62 -2.06 -5.31 19.25
CA GLY A 62 -1.14 -6.34 19.71
C GLY A 62 -1.91 -7.63 20.01
N GLN A 63 -1.27 -8.77 19.80
CA GLN A 63 -1.77 -10.09 20.13
C GLN A 63 -0.81 -10.76 21.12
N ASP A 64 -1.26 -11.83 21.76
CA ASP A 64 -0.48 -12.60 22.75
C ASP A 64 0.07 -11.69 23.87
N ASP A 65 1.37 -11.63 24.03
CA ASP A 65 2.04 -10.84 25.08
C ASP A 65 1.81 -9.33 24.94
N ASN A 66 1.42 -8.86 23.77
CA ASN A 66 1.11 -7.45 23.46
C ASN A 66 -0.40 -7.15 23.42
N SER A 67 -1.25 -8.04 23.92
CA SER A 67 -2.72 -7.93 23.80
C SER A 67 -3.33 -6.64 24.39
N GLY A 68 -2.58 -5.90 25.20
CA GLY A 68 -2.99 -4.61 25.76
C GLY A 68 -2.74 -3.39 24.86
N ILE A 69 -2.04 -3.55 23.74
CA ILE A 69 -1.70 -2.44 22.84
C ILE A 69 -2.78 -2.28 21.77
N ARG A 70 -3.27 -1.05 21.64
CA ARG A 70 -4.17 -0.64 20.57
C ARG A 70 -3.69 0.67 19.95
N ASN A 71 -3.64 0.72 18.63
CA ASN A 71 -3.34 1.93 17.88
C ASN A 71 -4.50 2.20 16.91
N GLU A 72 -5.10 3.38 17.01
CA GLU A 72 -6.04 3.90 16.03
C GLU A 72 -5.27 4.78 15.06
N VAL A 73 -5.44 4.51 13.77
CA VAL A 73 -4.65 5.11 12.69
C VAL A 73 -5.58 5.84 11.76
N ASP A 74 -5.31 7.11 11.52
CA ASP A 74 -5.94 7.89 10.47
C ASP A 74 -4.86 8.41 9.52
N TYR A 75 -5.08 8.27 8.22
CA TYR A 75 -4.13 8.71 7.22
C TYR A 75 -4.79 9.46 6.08
N TYR A 76 -4.05 10.39 5.51
CA TYR A 76 -4.38 11.05 4.25
C TYR A 76 -3.10 11.36 3.47
N GLY A 77 -3.23 11.37 2.15
CA GLY A 77 -2.07 11.60 1.30
C GLY A 77 -2.44 12.04 -0.10
N VAL A 78 -1.41 12.38 -0.84
CA VAL A 78 -1.49 12.76 -2.24
C VAL A 78 -0.41 12.05 -3.02
N GLN A 79 -0.68 11.76 -4.28
CA GLN A 79 0.27 11.15 -5.19
C GLN A 79 0.13 11.75 -6.59
N ALA A 80 1.25 11.97 -7.24
CA ALA A 80 1.31 12.30 -8.65
C ALA A 80 2.11 11.22 -9.39
N TYR A 81 1.73 10.93 -10.62
CA TYR A 81 2.43 9.97 -11.46
C TYR A 81 2.44 10.40 -12.92
N ALA A 82 3.45 9.93 -13.62
CA ALA A 82 3.56 10.10 -15.06
C ALA A 82 4.04 8.78 -15.67
N GLY A 83 3.47 8.44 -16.81
CA GLY A 83 3.85 7.25 -17.56
C GLY A 83 4.09 7.54 -19.02
N LYS A 84 4.91 6.72 -19.65
CA LYS A 84 5.13 6.75 -21.08
C LYS A 84 5.13 5.34 -21.66
N ARG A 85 4.46 5.19 -22.81
CA ARG A 85 4.44 3.97 -23.59
C ARG A 85 5.51 4.01 -24.66
N PHE A 86 6.32 2.96 -24.72
CA PHE A 86 7.35 2.71 -25.72
C PHE A 86 7.05 1.39 -26.45
N GLY A 87 6.13 1.41 -27.41
CA GLY A 87 5.67 0.17 -28.07
C GLY A 87 5.00 -0.78 -27.07
N MET A 88 5.62 -1.93 -26.79
CA MET A 88 5.12 -2.92 -25.83
C MET A 88 5.49 -2.61 -24.37
N MET A 89 6.40 -1.67 -24.13
CA MET A 89 6.89 -1.33 -22.81
C MET A 89 6.23 -0.05 -22.29
N ASN A 90 5.82 -0.07 -21.04
CA ASN A 90 5.34 1.09 -20.30
C ASN A 90 6.28 1.37 -19.13
N VAL A 91 6.61 2.63 -18.93
CA VAL A 91 7.39 3.09 -17.77
C VAL A 91 6.58 4.12 -17.03
N ILE A 92 6.40 3.93 -15.73
CA ILE A 92 5.59 4.78 -14.87
C ILE A 92 6.43 5.22 -13.69
N GLY A 93 6.56 6.52 -13.49
CA GLY A 93 7.17 7.13 -12.31
C GLY A 93 6.11 7.74 -11.42
N GLN A 94 6.33 7.71 -10.11
CA GLN A 94 5.41 8.26 -9.12
C GLN A 94 6.16 8.96 -7.97
N VAL A 95 5.49 9.95 -7.38
CA VAL A 95 5.86 10.57 -6.12
C VAL A 95 4.62 10.71 -5.27
N GLY A 96 4.73 10.39 -3.99
CA GLY A 96 3.61 10.44 -3.06
C GLY A 96 4.05 10.92 -1.68
N TYR A 97 3.10 11.48 -0.96
CA TYR A 97 3.26 11.90 0.42
C TYR A 97 2.02 11.51 1.21
N VAL A 98 2.23 10.86 2.35
CA VAL A 98 1.16 10.43 3.26
C VAL A 98 1.53 10.88 4.66
N THR A 99 0.58 11.48 5.36
CA THR A 99 0.68 11.74 6.79
C THR A 99 -0.29 10.85 7.54
N THR A 100 0.15 10.32 8.68
CA THR A 100 -0.58 9.35 9.48
C THR A 100 -0.56 9.80 10.92
N SER A 101 -1.74 9.93 11.53
CA SER A 101 -1.90 10.14 12.96
C SER A 101 -2.19 8.83 13.65
N ASN A 102 -1.47 8.53 14.72
CA ASN A 102 -1.55 7.29 15.47
C ASN A 102 -1.88 7.59 16.94
N ASP A 103 -3.06 7.17 17.37
CA ASP A 103 -3.47 7.22 18.77
C ASP A 103 -3.17 5.88 19.44
N VAL A 104 -2.03 5.79 20.12
CA VAL A 104 -1.57 4.56 20.77
C VAL A 104 -2.03 4.52 22.22
N SER A 105 -2.69 3.43 22.63
CA SER A 105 -3.10 3.18 24.00
C SER A 105 -2.60 1.82 24.47
N HIS A 106 -2.19 1.75 25.74
CA HIS A 106 -1.77 0.53 26.40
C HIS A 106 -2.60 0.30 27.66
N THR A 107 -3.38 -0.78 27.71
CA THR A 107 -4.33 -1.05 28.79
C THR A 107 -3.72 -1.80 29.98
N THR A 108 -2.60 -2.51 29.79
CA THR A 108 -1.96 -3.36 30.81
C THR A 108 -0.91 -2.62 31.63
N VAL A 109 -0.33 -1.55 31.12
CA VAL A 109 0.64 -0.72 31.82
C VAL A 109 0.05 0.68 31.96
N ALA A 110 -0.68 0.88 33.05
CA ALA A 110 -1.10 2.19 33.59
C ALA A 110 -1.85 3.14 32.62
N ASN A 111 -2.69 2.64 31.72
CA ASN A 111 -3.49 3.46 30.78
C ASN A 111 -2.68 4.55 30.04
N GLU A 112 -1.47 4.22 29.59
CA GLU A 112 -0.66 5.16 28.82
C GLU A 112 -1.29 5.43 27.47
N LYS A 113 -1.28 6.71 27.09
CA LYS A 113 -1.68 7.19 25.76
C LYS A 113 -0.54 7.99 25.15
N ALA A 114 -0.37 7.87 23.86
CA ALA A 114 0.56 8.67 23.09
C ALA A 114 -0.02 8.95 21.69
N ASP A 115 0.08 10.19 21.26
CA ASP A 115 -0.26 10.61 19.91
C ASP A 115 1.06 10.68 19.12
N ILE A 116 1.13 9.96 18.01
CA ILE A 116 2.34 9.83 17.21
C ILE A 116 2.00 10.15 15.76
N ASP A 117 2.66 11.15 15.20
CA ASP A 117 2.53 11.46 13.79
C ASP A 117 3.65 10.78 12.98
N THR A 118 3.29 10.25 11.83
CA THR A 118 4.21 9.61 10.90
C THR A 118 3.99 10.15 9.51
N ASP A 119 5.06 10.61 8.87
CA ASP A 119 5.06 11.10 7.50
C ASP A 119 5.81 10.13 6.60
N VAL A 120 5.27 9.83 5.43
CA VAL A 120 5.89 8.96 4.44
C VAL A 120 6.00 9.68 3.10
N LEU A 121 7.23 9.89 2.66
CA LEU A 121 7.53 10.29 1.29
C LEU A 121 7.85 9.03 0.48
N SER A 122 7.22 8.88 -0.68
CA SER A 122 7.46 7.77 -1.59
C SER A 122 7.86 8.26 -2.98
N VAL A 123 8.85 7.61 -3.57
CA VAL A 123 9.26 7.79 -4.96
C VAL A 123 9.41 6.42 -5.59
N GLY A 124 8.84 6.21 -6.75
CA GLY A 124 8.90 4.91 -7.39
C GLY A 124 8.95 4.99 -8.91
N VAL A 125 9.47 3.93 -9.50
CA VAL A 125 9.43 3.69 -10.94
C VAL A 125 9.03 2.23 -11.19
N ARG A 126 8.21 2.01 -12.20
CA ARG A 126 7.77 0.68 -12.63
C ARG A 126 7.86 0.58 -14.14
N GLY A 127 8.48 -0.49 -14.59
CA GLY A 127 8.45 -0.92 -15.98
C GLY A 127 7.54 -2.12 -16.15
N GLU A 128 6.76 -2.16 -17.20
CA GLU A 128 5.92 -3.29 -17.57
C GLU A 128 5.97 -3.53 -19.08
N MET A 129 5.86 -4.79 -19.48
CA MET A 129 5.82 -5.19 -20.88
C MET A 129 4.51 -5.91 -21.16
N ARG A 130 3.83 -5.53 -22.24
CA ARG A 130 2.59 -6.17 -22.66
C ARG A 130 2.85 -7.16 -23.77
N PHE A 131 2.50 -8.41 -23.55
CA PHE A 131 2.51 -9.49 -24.54
C PHE A 131 1.07 -9.92 -24.82
N ASP A 132 0.59 -9.67 -26.04
CA ASP A 132 -0.71 -10.16 -26.48
C ASP A 132 -0.58 -11.63 -26.87
N LEU A 133 -1.16 -12.53 -26.08
CA LEU A 133 -1.15 -13.98 -26.29
C LEU A 133 -2.18 -14.39 -27.35
N THR A 134 -3.33 -13.73 -27.33
CA THR A 134 -4.39 -13.81 -28.34
C THR A 134 -4.95 -12.42 -28.57
N GLN A 135 -5.98 -12.29 -29.43
CA GLN A 135 -6.67 -11.02 -29.62
C GLN A 135 -7.33 -10.49 -28.33
N ASN A 136 -7.65 -11.38 -27.40
CA ASN A 136 -8.42 -11.04 -26.20
C ASN A 136 -7.68 -11.31 -24.91
N THR A 137 -6.47 -11.90 -24.95
CA THR A 137 -5.71 -12.24 -23.74
C THR A 137 -4.30 -11.68 -23.81
N ARG A 138 -3.80 -11.23 -22.66
CA ARG A 138 -2.48 -10.62 -22.51
C ARG A 138 -1.79 -11.04 -21.23
N LEU A 139 -0.48 -11.06 -21.31
CA LEU A 139 0.44 -11.26 -20.19
C LEU A 139 1.27 -9.99 -20.02
N VAL A 140 1.35 -9.49 -18.79
CA VAL A 140 2.05 -8.23 -18.47
C VAL A 140 3.02 -8.47 -17.32
N PRO A 141 4.26 -8.93 -17.59
CA PRO A 141 5.31 -8.92 -16.59
C PRO A 141 5.70 -7.49 -16.22
N TYR A 142 6.08 -7.29 -14.97
CA TYR A 142 6.50 -6.01 -14.45
C TYR A 142 7.63 -6.13 -13.44
N ILE A 143 8.39 -5.07 -13.32
CA ILE A 143 9.38 -4.86 -12.28
C ILE A 143 9.33 -3.40 -11.85
N GLY A 144 9.51 -3.14 -10.58
CA GLY A 144 9.55 -1.79 -10.03
C GLY A 144 10.68 -1.61 -9.03
N PHE A 145 10.87 -0.36 -8.66
CA PHE A 145 11.73 0.05 -7.58
C PHE A 145 11.03 1.21 -6.85
N ASN A 146 10.90 1.10 -5.54
CA ASN A 146 10.31 2.14 -4.72
C ASN A 146 11.27 2.49 -3.58
N TYR A 147 11.36 3.77 -3.30
CA TYR A 147 12.01 4.34 -2.13
C TYR A 147 10.94 4.98 -1.25
N LEU A 148 10.96 4.65 0.04
CA LEU A 148 10.09 5.22 1.04
C LEU A 148 10.95 5.80 2.16
N ARG A 149 10.71 7.06 2.48
CA ARG A 149 11.25 7.68 3.68
C ARG A 149 10.13 7.85 4.69
N VAL A 150 10.26 7.18 5.82
CA VAL A 150 9.31 7.22 6.93
C VAL A 150 9.91 8.05 8.04
N ASN A 151 9.26 9.15 8.37
CA ASN A 151 9.62 10.01 9.51
C ASN A 151 8.56 9.80 10.58
N THR A 152 8.98 9.40 11.76
CA THR A 152 8.10 9.24 12.93
C THR A 152 8.50 10.25 13.98
N ASP A 153 7.57 11.13 14.36
CA ASP A 153 7.82 12.18 15.34
C ASP A 153 8.13 11.58 16.72
N GLY A 154 9.02 12.26 17.43
CA GLY A 154 9.28 11.95 18.83
C GLY A 154 8.09 12.32 19.71
N TYR A 155 7.80 11.53 20.71
CA TYR A 155 6.66 11.74 21.61
C TYR A 155 7.03 11.56 23.07
N ASN A 156 6.20 12.16 23.93
CA ASN A 156 6.25 11.96 25.37
C ASN A 156 4.98 11.23 25.80
N THR A 157 5.11 10.23 26.66
CA THR A 157 3.95 9.61 27.26
C THR A 157 3.48 10.40 28.48
N ASP A 158 2.26 10.20 28.91
CA ASP A 158 1.66 10.84 30.10
C ASP A 158 2.45 10.54 31.39
N GLN A 159 3.27 9.49 31.39
CA GLN A 159 4.12 9.11 32.53
C GLN A 159 5.58 9.59 32.42
N GLY A 160 5.88 10.45 31.44
CA GLY A 160 7.19 11.08 31.29
C GLY A 160 8.25 10.24 30.58
N LEU A 161 7.84 9.17 29.84
CA LEU A 161 8.69 8.49 28.90
C LEU A 161 8.87 9.38 27.66
N ARG A 162 10.12 9.56 27.24
CA ARG A 162 10.45 10.29 26.01
C ARG A 162 10.94 9.32 24.96
N VAL A 163 10.25 9.28 23.80
CA VAL A 163 10.70 8.56 22.59
C VAL A 163 11.18 9.59 21.58
N LYS A 164 12.38 9.36 21.02
CA LYS A 164 12.96 10.29 20.04
C LYS A 164 12.35 10.09 18.67
N GLU A 165 12.38 11.17 17.89
CA GLU A 165 12.14 11.16 16.44
C GLU A 165 13.02 10.11 15.75
N GLN A 166 12.45 9.43 14.73
CA GLN A 166 13.12 8.39 13.99
C GLN A 166 12.82 8.50 12.50
N ASP A 167 13.87 8.41 11.70
CA ASP A 167 13.79 8.30 10.24
C ASP A 167 14.12 6.86 9.82
N GLN A 168 13.39 6.36 8.83
CA GLN A 168 13.65 5.07 8.20
C GLN A 168 13.67 5.24 6.68
N ASP A 169 14.67 4.67 6.04
CA ASP A 169 14.79 4.60 4.59
C ASP A 169 14.56 3.15 4.14
N VAL A 170 13.45 2.90 3.45
CA VAL A 170 13.05 1.58 2.97
C VAL A 170 13.02 1.56 1.46
N PHE A 171 13.59 0.51 0.88
CA PHE A 171 13.59 0.25 -0.55
C PHE A 171 12.82 -1.03 -0.83
N THR A 172 11.98 -1.03 -1.86
CA THR A 172 11.25 -2.23 -2.27
C THR A 172 11.41 -2.48 -3.76
N VAL A 173 11.55 -3.75 -4.12
CA VAL A 173 11.61 -4.20 -5.51
C VAL A 173 10.46 -5.17 -5.75
N PRO A 174 9.32 -4.70 -6.29
CA PRO A 174 8.26 -5.56 -6.76
C PRO A 174 8.62 -6.15 -8.14
N ILE A 175 8.38 -7.44 -8.30
CA ILE A 175 8.45 -8.16 -9.58
C ILE A 175 7.24 -9.07 -9.69
N GLY A 176 6.64 -9.17 -10.85
CA GLY A 176 5.48 -10.02 -11.00
C GLY A 176 4.97 -10.11 -12.42
N VAL A 177 3.83 -10.76 -12.55
CA VAL A 177 3.15 -10.95 -13.82
C VAL A 177 1.64 -10.84 -13.63
N LYS A 178 1.00 -10.09 -14.52
CA LYS A 178 -0.45 -9.98 -14.62
C LYS A 178 -0.93 -10.68 -15.88
N PHE A 179 -1.94 -11.52 -15.72
CA PHE A 179 -2.68 -12.12 -16.82
C PHE A 179 -4.08 -11.50 -16.88
N ALA A 180 -4.54 -11.11 -18.06
CA ALA A 180 -5.87 -10.52 -18.26
C ALA A 180 -6.48 -10.97 -19.59
N GLY A 181 -7.81 -11.00 -19.61
CA GLY A 181 -8.55 -11.31 -20.82
C GLY A 181 -9.78 -10.42 -20.94
N ASP A 182 -10.18 -10.07 -22.17
CA ASP A 182 -11.35 -9.26 -22.46
C ASP A 182 -12.46 -10.12 -23.04
N MET A 183 -13.68 -9.97 -22.55
CA MET A 183 -14.89 -10.62 -23.04
C MET A 183 -15.96 -9.58 -23.30
N GLN A 184 -16.58 -9.62 -24.49
CA GLN A 184 -17.71 -8.78 -24.81
C GLN A 184 -19.02 -9.53 -24.52
N THR A 185 -19.95 -8.87 -23.85
CA THR A 185 -21.30 -9.39 -23.63
C THR A 185 -22.25 -8.88 -24.71
N ALA A 186 -23.36 -9.60 -24.93
CA ALA A 186 -24.40 -9.19 -25.88
C ALA A 186 -25.03 -7.82 -25.53
N SER A 187 -24.97 -7.40 -24.27
CA SER A 187 -25.48 -6.10 -23.79
C SER A 187 -24.48 -4.95 -23.93
N GLY A 188 -23.31 -5.18 -24.57
CA GLY A 188 -22.31 -4.15 -24.86
C GLY A 188 -21.32 -3.87 -23.74
N TRP A 189 -21.29 -4.70 -22.69
CA TRP A 189 -20.27 -4.63 -21.65
C TRP A 189 -18.99 -5.33 -22.12
N VAL A 190 -17.86 -4.74 -21.79
CA VAL A 190 -16.54 -5.38 -21.86
C VAL A 190 -16.16 -5.81 -20.44
N MET A 191 -16.03 -7.12 -20.24
CA MET A 191 -15.62 -7.70 -18.97
C MET A 191 -14.16 -8.10 -19.06
N THR A 192 -13.35 -7.68 -18.11
CA THR A 192 -11.90 -7.99 -18.07
C THR A 192 -11.54 -8.67 -16.76
N PRO A 193 -11.62 -10.00 -16.69
CA PRO A 193 -11.03 -10.75 -15.60
C PRO A 193 -9.50 -10.67 -15.65
N SER A 194 -8.88 -10.64 -14.48
CA SER A 194 -7.42 -10.59 -14.35
C SER A 194 -6.93 -11.37 -13.14
N MET A 195 -5.69 -11.82 -13.21
CA MET A 195 -4.94 -12.41 -12.12
C MET A 195 -3.56 -11.78 -12.08
N ASP A 196 -3.08 -11.47 -10.89
CA ASP A 196 -1.75 -10.92 -10.66
C ASP A 196 -1.03 -11.77 -9.61
N ILE A 197 0.22 -12.14 -9.91
CA ILE A 197 1.13 -12.81 -8.98
C ILE A 197 2.39 -11.98 -8.93
N GLY A 198 2.72 -11.49 -7.74
CA GLY A 198 3.88 -10.64 -7.51
C GLY A 198 4.69 -11.07 -6.30
N TYR A 199 5.95 -10.73 -6.34
CA TYR A 199 6.91 -10.87 -5.26
C TYR A 199 7.48 -9.49 -4.96
N VAL A 200 7.55 -9.12 -3.69
CA VAL A 200 8.16 -7.87 -3.23
C VAL A 200 9.28 -8.21 -2.27
N HIS A 201 10.46 -7.71 -2.55
CA HIS A 201 11.59 -7.76 -1.63
C HIS A 201 11.85 -6.36 -1.07
N ALA A 202 11.97 -6.26 0.25
CA ALA A 202 12.26 -5.01 0.96
C ALA A 202 13.65 -5.06 1.58
N PHE A 203 14.38 -3.98 1.50
CA PHE A 203 15.69 -3.79 2.10
C PHE A 203 15.87 -2.35 2.60
N GLY A 204 16.94 -2.09 3.36
CA GLY A 204 17.15 -0.83 4.08
C GLY A 204 16.73 -0.94 5.54
N ASP A 205 16.23 0.15 6.10
CA ASP A 205 15.84 0.25 7.51
C ASP A 205 14.46 -0.40 7.72
N ARG A 206 14.42 -1.73 7.75
CA ARG A 206 13.17 -2.47 7.94
C ARG A 206 12.72 -2.52 9.40
N ASP A 207 13.63 -2.20 10.30
CA ASP A 207 13.44 -2.27 11.75
C ASP A 207 13.18 -0.88 12.32
N THR A 208 12.31 -0.79 13.30
CA THR A 208 12.15 0.41 14.12
C THR A 208 12.90 0.25 15.43
N GLU A 209 13.88 1.10 15.68
CA GLU A 209 14.52 1.21 16.97
C GLU A 209 13.81 2.26 17.83
N ALA A 210 13.14 1.84 18.88
CA ALA A 210 12.62 2.75 19.90
C ALA A 210 13.68 2.93 21.01
N ARG A 211 14.18 4.13 21.16
CA ARG A 211 15.03 4.52 22.29
C ARG A 211 14.18 5.17 23.35
N THR A 212 13.91 4.45 24.40
CA THR A 212 13.10 4.93 25.52
C THR A 212 14.02 5.37 26.66
N GLN A 213 13.87 6.59 27.14
CA GLN A 213 14.62 7.14 28.24
C GLN A 213 13.72 7.34 29.45
N VAL A 214 14.07 6.71 30.57
CA VAL A 214 13.43 6.89 31.87
C VAL A 214 14.51 7.37 32.85
N GLY A 215 14.52 8.65 33.15
CA GLY A 215 15.58 9.25 33.99
C GLY A 215 16.95 9.09 33.33
N ALA A 216 17.88 8.40 34.02
CA ALA A 216 19.21 8.11 33.51
C ALA A 216 19.32 6.77 32.76
N MET A 217 18.25 5.99 32.69
CA MET A 217 18.24 4.68 32.02
C MET A 217 17.71 4.81 30.60
N THR A 218 18.44 4.24 29.66
CA THR A 218 18.04 4.18 28.24
C THR A 218 17.78 2.72 27.86
N ALA A 219 16.56 2.43 27.40
CA ALA A 219 16.19 1.14 26.83
C ALA A 219 16.13 1.24 25.30
N HIS A 220 16.64 0.22 24.61
CA HIS A 220 16.54 0.06 23.17
C HIS A 220 15.58 -1.09 22.87
N THR A 221 14.59 -0.83 22.04
CA THR A 221 13.67 -1.84 21.54
C THR A 221 13.69 -1.80 20.01
N THR A 222 13.94 -2.93 19.38
CA THR A 222 13.95 -3.07 17.92
C THR A 222 12.72 -3.85 17.50
N MET A 223 11.97 -3.34 16.51
CA MET A 223 10.79 -3.99 15.96
C MET A 223 10.88 -4.00 14.43
N ASP A 224 10.69 -5.18 13.82
CA ASP A 224 10.55 -5.32 12.38
C ASP A 224 9.17 -4.77 11.94
N VAL A 225 9.17 -3.74 11.12
CA VAL A 225 7.94 -3.09 10.61
C VAL A 225 7.62 -3.53 9.19
N TRP A 226 8.63 -4.02 8.45
CA TRP A 226 8.51 -4.46 7.07
C TRP A 226 8.95 -5.90 6.91
N ALA A 227 8.08 -6.73 6.36
CA ALA A 227 8.47 -8.06 5.93
C ALA A 227 9.56 -7.99 4.86
N GLU A 228 10.62 -8.81 4.98
CA GLU A 228 11.72 -8.84 4.01
C GLU A 228 11.24 -9.26 2.63
N SER A 229 10.33 -10.20 2.58
CA SER A 229 9.79 -10.71 1.33
C SER A 229 8.31 -11.05 1.46
N VAL A 230 7.54 -10.70 0.43
CA VAL A 230 6.10 -10.93 0.36
C VAL A 230 5.72 -11.45 -1.02
N VAL A 231 4.96 -12.54 -1.08
CA VAL A 231 4.29 -13.03 -2.29
C VAL A 231 2.84 -12.59 -2.24
N ARG A 232 2.38 -11.90 -3.26
CA ARG A 232 1.02 -11.38 -3.37
C ARG A 232 0.33 -12.02 -4.56
N THR A 233 -0.91 -12.47 -4.36
CA THR A 233 -1.78 -12.99 -5.41
C THR A 233 -3.11 -12.26 -5.34
N SER A 234 -3.60 -11.78 -6.48
CA SER A 234 -4.89 -11.13 -6.57
C SER A 234 -5.67 -11.51 -7.81
N PHE A 235 -6.98 -11.43 -7.71
CA PHE A 235 -7.94 -11.63 -8.79
C PHE A 235 -8.78 -10.37 -8.92
N GLY A 236 -9.00 -9.96 -10.16
CA GLY A 236 -9.78 -8.78 -10.50
C GLY A 236 -10.83 -9.06 -11.56
N LEU A 237 -11.88 -8.27 -11.55
CA LEU A 237 -12.87 -8.21 -12.61
C LEU A 237 -13.22 -6.75 -12.85
N LYS A 238 -13.03 -6.29 -14.08
CA LYS A 238 -13.45 -4.97 -14.54
C LYS A 238 -14.59 -5.11 -15.53
N ALA A 239 -15.62 -4.28 -15.38
CA ALA A 239 -16.71 -4.15 -16.34
C ALA A 239 -16.73 -2.72 -16.87
N GLN A 240 -16.78 -2.56 -18.19
CA GLN A 240 -16.80 -1.27 -18.84
C GLN A 240 -17.91 -1.21 -19.89
N LYS A 241 -18.65 -0.12 -19.87
CA LYS A 241 -19.64 0.21 -20.91
C LYS A 241 -19.71 1.71 -21.09
N ASP A 242 -19.65 2.15 -22.34
CA ASP A 242 -19.60 3.56 -22.70
C ASP A 242 -18.45 4.28 -21.94
N ASN A 243 -18.77 5.33 -21.23
CA ASN A 243 -17.82 6.12 -20.45
C ASN A 243 -17.58 5.60 -19.03
N TRP A 244 -18.34 4.59 -18.58
CA TRP A 244 -18.28 4.09 -17.22
C TRP A 244 -17.51 2.78 -17.07
N GLY A 245 -16.74 2.68 -16.03
CA GLY A 245 -16.07 1.46 -15.61
C GLY A 245 -16.33 1.18 -14.14
N VAL A 246 -16.46 -0.11 -13.82
CA VAL A 246 -16.52 -0.62 -12.43
C VAL A 246 -15.56 -1.78 -12.33
N GLY A 247 -14.75 -1.79 -11.28
CA GLY A 247 -13.80 -2.87 -11.02
C GLY A 247 -13.88 -3.35 -9.59
N VAL A 248 -13.64 -4.64 -9.40
CA VAL A 248 -13.45 -5.25 -8.10
C VAL A 248 -12.17 -6.06 -8.12
N GLN A 249 -11.44 -6.06 -7.02
CA GLN A 249 -10.23 -6.86 -6.85
C GLN A 249 -10.16 -7.39 -5.43
N ALA A 250 -9.71 -8.62 -5.28
CA ALA A 250 -9.41 -9.21 -3.99
C ALA A 250 -8.14 -10.04 -4.07
N GLY A 251 -7.41 -10.13 -2.98
CA GLY A 251 -6.17 -10.87 -2.96
C GLY A 251 -5.63 -11.14 -1.58
N THR A 252 -4.56 -11.90 -1.57
CA THR A 252 -3.82 -12.26 -0.37
C THR A 252 -2.34 -12.01 -0.57
N ALA A 253 -1.63 -11.77 0.52
CA ALA A 253 -0.18 -11.74 0.55
C ALA A 253 0.33 -12.59 1.71
N LEU A 254 1.41 -13.32 1.45
CA LEU A 254 2.12 -14.14 2.42
C LEU A 254 3.59 -13.73 2.40
N GLY A 255 4.18 -13.53 3.55
CA GLY A 255 5.55 -13.04 3.64
C GLY A 255 6.36 -13.66 4.75
N SER A 256 7.61 -13.22 4.84
CA SER A 256 8.49 -13.48 5.98
C SER A 256 7.83 -13.00 7.28
N ASP A 257 8.34 -13.46 8.42
CA ASP A 257 7.88 -13.10 9.76
C ASP A 257 6.37 -13.41 9.98
N ASP A 258 5.91 -14.54 9.43
CA ASP A 258 4.50 -14.98 9.47
C ASP A 258 3.50 -13.90 9.02
N THR A 259 3.93 -13.05 8.09
CA THR A 259 3.10 -12.00 7.51
C THR A 259 1.98 -12.58 6.65
N LYS A 260 0.75 -12.18 6.93
CA LYS A 260 -0.45 -12.53 6.16
C LYS A 260 -1.27 -11.27 5.92
N GLU A 261 -1.72 -11.11 4.70
CA GLU A 261 -2.58 -10.00 4.30
C GLU A 261 -3.75 -10.51 3.49
N LEU A 262 -4.93 -9.97 3.76
CA LEU A 262 -6.13 -10.11 2.94
C LEU A 262 -6.59 -8.71 2.56
N PHE A 263 -6.82 -8.47 1.29
CA PHE A 263 -7.27 -7.17 0.80
C PHE A 263 -8.34 -7.27 -0.26
N GLY A 264 -9.13 -6.21 -0.36
CA GLY A 264 -10.15 -6.06 -1.38
C GLY A 264 -10.38 -4.60 -1.71
N GLN A 265 -10.78 -4.32 -2.94
CA GLN A 265 -11.08 -2.99 -3.42
C GLN A 265 -12.18 -2.98 -4.46
N VAL A 266 -12.89 -1.87 -4.51
CA VAL A 266 -13.90 -1.55 -5.53
C VAL A 266 -13.56 -0.19 -6.13
N ARG A 267 -13.57 -0.11 -7.45
CA ARG A 267 -13.26 1.11 -8.19
C ARG A 267 -14.38 1.46 -9.16
N VAL A 268 -14.70 2.73 -9.26
CA VAL A 268 -15.56 3.29 -10.30
C VAL A 268 -14.76 4.33 -11.07
N ASP A 269 -14.84 4.30 -12.37
CA ASP A 269 -14.20 5.30 -13.22
C ASP A 269 -15.15 5.83 -14.29
N TYR A 270 -14.89 7.07 -14.69
CA TYR A 270 -15.59 7.78 -15.77
C TYR A 270 -14.58 8.34 -16.75
N ARG A 271 -14.76 8.05 -18.03
CA ARG A 271 -13.91 8.51 -19.14
C ARG A 271 -14.58 9.64 -19.93
N PHE A 272 -13.81 10.65 -20.31
CA PHE A 272 -14.30 11.81 -21.08
C PHE A 272 -13.27 12.26 -22.13
#